data_681c469dda50377bd5c7982151d26df6
#
_entry.id   681c469dda50377bd5c7982151d26df6
#
_cell.length_a   1.000
_cell.length_b   1.000
_cell.length_c   1.000
_cell.angle_alpha   90.00
_cell.angle_beta   90.00
_cell.angle_gamma   90.00
#
_symmetry.space_group_name_H-M   'P 1'
#
loop_
_entity.id
_entity.type
_entity.pdbx_description
1 polymer ?
#
loop_
_entity_poly.entity_id
_entity_poly.type
_entity_poly.pdbx_seq_one_letter_code
_entity_poly.pdbx_strand_id
1 'polypeptide(L)'
;MVELLSVTTSKRKDKRLTAKFKVGGRTESVSFGLKGGKTYVDGRTWAEKEAYLARHKPNENWDDPTTAASLAKHILWGPHTSLNKNISAFKKRFKL
;
A
#
# COMPACT_ATOMS: atom_id res chain seq x y z
N MET A 1 -7.66 10.37 15.07
CA MET A 1 -6.78 9.19 15.07
C MET A 1 -7.18 8.25 13.95
N VAL A 2 -6.21 7.68 13.26
CA VAL A 2 -6.43 6.77 12.13
C VAL A 2 -5.95 5.37 12.53
N GLU A 3 -6.76 4.35 12.23
CA GLU A 3 -6.43 2.97 12.49
C GLU A 3 -6.64 2.15 11.22
N LEU A 4 -5.67 1.29 10.86
CA LEU A 4 -5.82 0.35 9.75
C LEU A 4 -6.54 -0.89 10.27
N LEU A 5 -7.75 -1.13 9.77
CA LEU A 5 -8.59 -2.25 10.20
C LEU A 5 -8.29 -3.54 9.43
N SER A 6 -8.11 -3.44 8.12
CA SER A 6 -7.87 -4.62 7.29
C SER A 6 -7.28 -4.24 5.93
N VAL A 7 -6.60 -5.21 5.29
CA VAL A 7 -6.20 -5.13 3.89
C VAL A 7 -6.67 -6.43 3.25
N THR A 8 -7.58 -6.33 2.29
CA THR A 8 -8.20 -7.49 1.66
C THR A 8 -8.18 -7.34 0.14
N THR A 9 -8.50 -8.41 -0.58
CA THR A 9 -8.63 -8.36 -2.04
C THR A 9 -9.72 -7.38 -2.42
N SER A 10 -9.42 -6.49 -3.38
CA SER A 10 -10.39 -5.50 -3.83
C SER A 10 -11.51 -6.15 -4.65
N LYS A 11 -12.72 -5.62 -4.51
CA LYS A 11 -13.86 -6.00 -5.33
C LYS A 11 -13.90 -5.25 -6.65
N ARG A 12 -13.05 -4.22 -6.82
CA ARG A 12 -12.97 -3.46 -8.07
C ARG A 12 -12.18 -4.24 -9.11
N LYS A 13 -12.61 -4.14 -10.37
CA LYS A 13 -12.00 -4.89 -11.48
C LYS A 13 -10.56 -4.46 -11.75
N ASP A 14 -10.25 -3.18 -11.54
CA ASP A 14 -8.96 -2.58 -11.87
C ASP A 14 -8.00 -2.48 -10.68
N LYS A 15 -8.46 -2.78 -9.47
CA LYS A 15 -7.65 -2.64 -8.26
C LYS A 15 -7.36 -3.99 -7.61
N ARG A 16 -6.17 -4.09 -7.01
CA ARG A 16 -5.69 -5.34 -6.43
C ARG A 16 -6.15 -5.55 -4.99
N LEU A 17 -6.02 -4.54 -4.14
CA LEU A 17 -6.31 -4.63 -2.72
C LEU A 17 -7.14 -3.45 -2.25
N THR A 18 -7.82 -3.62 -1.13
CA THR A 18 -8.56 -2.56 -0.45
C THR A 18 -8.11 -2.50 1.01
N ALA A 19 -7.66 -1.33 1.43
CA ALA A 19 -7.37 -1.05 2.83
C ALA A 19 -8.59 -0.38 3.46
N LYS A 20 -8.97 -0.85 4.65
CA LYS A 20 -10.08 -0.27 5.41
C LYS A 20 -9.50 0.44 6.61
N PHE A 21 -9.80 1.73 6.74
CA PHE A 21 -9.34 2.57 7.84
C PHE A 21 -10.50 3.02 8.71
N LYS A 22 -10.25 3.14 10.00
CA LYS A 22 -11.14 3.85 10.92
C LYS A 22 -10.58 5.26 11.10
N VAL A 23 -11.34 6.27 10.72
CA VAL A 23 -10.94 7.68 10.78
C VAL A 23 -11.97 8.42 11.62
N GLY A 24 -11.61 8.72 12.87
CA GLY A 24 -12.57 9.28 13.81
C GLY A 24 -13.69 8.29 14.07
N GLY A 25 -14.94 8.72 13.90
CA GLY A 25 -16.12 7.87 14.11
C GLY A 25 -16.60 7.12 12.88
N ARG A 26 -15.85 7.11 11.77
CA ARG A 26 -16.30 6.50 10.51
C ARG A 26 -15.24 5.57 9.93
N THR A 27 -15.67 4.74 8.98
CA THR A 27 -14.80 3.83 8.25
C THR A 27 -14.64 4.32 6.82
N GLU A 28 -13.40 4.33 6.32
CA GLU A 28 -13.08 4.69 4.95
C GLU A 28 -12.33 3.55 4.28
N SER A 29 -12.62 3.30 3.00
CA SER A 29 -11.96 2.27 2.21
C SER A 29 -11.17 2.91 1.08
N VAL A 30 -9.93 2.43 0.86
CA VAL A 30 -9.05 2.91 -0.19
C VAL A 30 -8.56 1.71 -0.98
N SER A 31 -8.92 1.64 -2.27
CA SER A 31 -8.43 0.58 -3.14
C SER A 31 -7.13 1.01 -3.79
N PHE A 32 -6.19 0.08 -3.89
CA PHE A 32 -4.85 0.40 -4.41
C PHE A 32 -4.24 -0.78 -5.15
N GLY A 33 -3.21 -0.49 -5.92
CA GLY A 33 -2.52 -1.47 -6.74
C GLY A 33 -3.26 -1.74 -8.05
N LEU A 34 -2.53 -2.23 -9.04
CA LEU A 34 -3.10 -2.60 -10.33
C LEU A 34 -3.39 -4.09 -10.33
N LYS A 35 -4.62 -4.48 -10.63
CA LYS A 35 -4.99 -5.90 -10.71
C LYS A 35 -4.21 -6.56 -11.85
N GLY A 36 -3.53 -7.67 -11.55
CA GLY A 36 -2.67 -8.35 -12.50
C GLY A 36 -1.27 -7.79 -12.60
N GLY A 37 -1.00 -6.63 -11.97
CA GLY A 37 0.33 -6.06 -11.93
C GLY A 37 1.24 -6.81 -10.98
N LYS A 38 2.53 -6.88 -11.33
CA LYS A 38 3.55 -7.53 -10.50
C LYS A 38 4.33 -6.47 -9.74
N THR A 39 4.61 -6.74 -8.45
CA THR A 39 5.31 -5.82 -7.56
C THR A 39 6.43 -6.54 -6.83
N TYR A 40 7.08 -5.86 -5.90
CA TYR A 40 8.18 -6.45 -5.13
C TYR A 40 7.74 -7.70 -4.36
N VAL A 41 6.51 -7.69 -3.81
CA VAL A 41 5.98 -8.89 -3.11
C VAL A 41 5.65 -10.03 -4.07
N ASP A 42 5.61 -9.79 -5.36
CA ASP A 42 5.35 -10.80 -6.39
C ASP A 42 6.62 -11.30 -7.06
N GLY A 43 7.80 -10.89 -6.58
CA GLY A 43 9.08 -11.34 -7.09
C GLY A 43 9.78 -10.37 -8.03
N ARG A 44 9.30 -9.13 -8.18
CA ARG A 44 10.06 -8.11 -8.90
C ARG A 44 11.37 -7.85 -8.16
N THR A 45 12.44 -7.53 -8.91
CA THR A 45 13.76 -7.34 -8.34
C THR A 45 13.84 -6.04 -7.55
N TRP A 46 14.88 -5.94 -6.72
CA TRP A 46 15.16 -4.71 -5.99
C TRP A 46 15.40 -3.54 -6.94
N ALA A 47 16.08 -3.78 -8.07
CA ALA A 47 16.31 -2.74 -9.08
C ALA A 47 14.99 -2.24 -9.69
N GLU A 48 14.05 -3.14 -9.94
CA GLU A 48 12.71 -2.78 -10.44
C GLU A 48 11.93 -1.98 -9.40
N LYS A 49 12.06 -2.32 -8.12
CA LYS A 49 11.46 -1.56 -7.02
C LYS A 49 12.02 -0.13 -6.99
N GLU A 50 13.34 0.02 -7.06
CA GLU A 50 13.97 1.35 -7.07
C GLU A 50 13.52 2.18 -8.27
N ALA A 51 13.39 1.55 -9.44
CA ALA A 51 12.89 2.22 -10.65
C ALA A 51 11.44 2.70 -10.46
N TYR A 52 10.59 1.86 -9.86
CA TYR A 52 9.20 2.24 -9.55
C TYR A 52 9.17 3.47 -8.63
N LEU A 53 9.93 3.44 -7.55
CA LEU A 53 9.95 4.53 -6.57
C LEU A 53 10.46 5.83 -7.19
N ALA A 54 11.49 5.74 -8.03
CA ALA A 54 12.05 6.92 -8.70
C ALA A 54 11.04 7.58 -9.65
N ARG A 55 10.25 6.77 -10.37
CA ARG A 55 9.24 7.29 -11.30
C ARG A 55 8.06 7.95 -10.56
N HIS A 56 7.69 7.43 -9.40
CA HIS A 56 6.48 7.88 -8.71
C HIS A 56 6.74 8.98 -7.69
N LYS A 57 7.93 9.06 -7.13
CA LYS A 57 8.28 10.01 -6.08
C LYS A 57 7.90 11.47 -6.37
N PRO A 58 8.16 12.01 -7.57
CA PRO A 58 7.87 13.43 -7.83
C PRO A 58 6.38 13.80 -7.74
N ASN A 59 5.48 12.84 -7.91
CA ASN A 59 4.05 13.10 -8.04
C ASN A 59 3.21 12.52 -6.89
N GLU A 60 3.85 11.92 -5.86
CA GLU A 60 3.12 11.22 -4.81
C GLU A 60 3.56 11.68 -3.43
N ASN A 61 2.57 11.79 -2.54
CA ASN A 61 2.83 12.04 -1.13
C ASN A 61 2.76 10.72 -0.36
N TRP A 62 3.93 10.17 -0.03
CA TRP A 62 4.03 8.89 0.67
C TRP A 62 3.92 9.02 2.19
N ASP A 63 3.80 10.25 2.71
CA ASP A 63 3.69 10.49 4.15
C ASP A 63 2.25 10.45 4.65
N ASP A 64 1.27 10.47 3.75
CA ASP A 64 -0.13 10.30 4.10
C ASP A 64 -0.52 8.82 3.94
N PRO A 65 -0.74 8.07 5.03
CA PRO A 65 -1.00 6.62 4.95
C PRO A 65 -2.34 6.27 4.32
N THR A 66 -3.24 7.23 4.15
CA THR A 66 -4.59 6.96 3.65
C THR A 66 -4.73 7.11 2.13
N THR A 67 -3.63 7.34 1.43
CA THR A 67 -3.67 7.46 -0.03
C THR A 67 -3.33 6.13 -0.71
N ALA A 68 -3.88 5.92 -1.91
CA ALA A 68 -3.57 4.73 -2.71
C ALA A 68 -2.07 4.67 -3.03
N ALA A 69 -1.45 5.81 -3.30
CA ALA A 69 -0.02 5.88 -3.61
C ALA A 69 0.84 5.43 -2.45
N SER A 70 0.53 5.89 -1.23
CA SER A 70 1.26 5.51 -0.02
C SER A 70 1.10 4.02 0.28
N LEU A 71 -0.13 3.50 0.16
CA LEU A 71 -0.41 2.08 0.36
C LEU A 71 0.37 1.21 -0.62
N ALA A 72 0.39 1.57 -1.90
CA ALA A 72 1.13 0.81 -2.90
C ALA A 72 2.64 0.83 -2.60
N LYS A 73 3.19 1.99 -2.30
CA LYS A 73 4.62 2.13 -1.99
C LYS A 73 5.03 1.31 -0.78
N HIS A 74 4.27 1.39 0.31
CA HIS A 74 4.67 0.78 1.57
C HIS A 74 4.31 -0.70 1.67
N ILE A 75 3.28 -1.16 0.97
CA ILE A 75 2.78 -2.53 1.09
C ILE A 75 3.21 -3.39 -0.09
N LEU A 76 2.98 -2.95 -1.33
CA LEU A 76 3.33 -3.74 -2.52
C LEU A 76 4.80 -3.59 -2.91
N TRP A 77 5.37 -2.43 -2.70
CA TRP A 77 6.77 -2.09 -2.99
C TRP A 77 7.52 -1.76 -1.69
N GLY A 78 7.14 -2.39 -0.59
CA GLY A 78 7.69 -2.11 0.73
C GLY A 78 9.04 -2.77 0.97
N PRO A 79 9.54 -2.71 2.22
CA PRO A 79 10.88 -3.19 2.55
C PRO A 79 11.03 -4.71 2.47
N HIS A 80 9.93 -5.45 2.50
CA HIS A 80 9.95 -6.91 2.51
C HIS A 80 9.29 -7.48 1.26
N THR A 81 9.58 -8.75 0.96
CA THR A 81 8.90 -9.48 -0.10
C THR A 81 7.62 -10.17 0.42
N SER A 82 7.33 -10.07 1.71
CA SER A 82 6.13 -10.60 2.33
C SER A 82 5.09 -9.50 2.50
N LEU A 83 3.90 -9.74 1.96
CA LEU A 83 2.78 -8.80 2.08
C LEU A 83 2.44 -8.53 3.55
N ASN A 84 2.35 -9.60 4.37
CA ASN A 84 2.01 -9.46 5.78
C ASN A 84 3.07 -8.68 6.56
N LYS A 85 4.35 -8.90 6.27
CA LYS A 85 5.43 -8.15 6.91
C LYS A 85 5.39 -6.67 6.54
N ASN A 86 5.06 -6.37 5.28
CA ASN A 86 4.93 -4.99 4.83
C ASN A 86 3.74 -4.30 5.48
N ILE A 87 2.62 -4.99 5.66
CA ILE A 87 1.45 -4.44 6.37
C ILE A 87 1.81 -4.13 7.82
N SER A 88 2.52 -5.03 8.49
CA SER A 88 2.95 -4.80 9.87
C SER A 88 3.90 -3.61 9.98
N ALA A 89 4.86 -3.52 9.06
CA ALA A 89 5.80 -2.39 9.02
C ALA A 89 5.09 -1.07 8.73
N PHE A 90 4.09 -1.10 7.86
CA PHE A 90 3.28 0.08 7.53
C PHE A 90 2.50 0.58 8.75
N LYS A 91 1.86 -0.34 9.47
CA LYS A 91 1.15 0.01 10.71
C LYS A 91 2.08 0.63 11.75
N LYS A 92 3.26 0.06 11.91
CA LYS A 92 4.27 0.54 12.85
C LYS A 92 4.77 1.93 12.48
N ARG A 93 5.08 2.14 11.19
CA ARG A 93 5.59 3.42 10.69
C ARG A 93 4.62 4.56 10.94
N PHE A 94 3.35 4.34 10.70
CA PHE A 94 2.32 5.39 10.81
C PHE A 94 1.49 5.29 12.10
N LYS A 95 1.84 4.39 13.00
CA LYS A 95 1.14 4.19 14.27
C LYS A 95 -0.35 3.92 14.07
N LEU A 96 -0.64 3.01 13.17
CA LEU A 96 -2.03 2.68 12.79
C LEU A 96 -2.63 1.51 13.56
#